data_0d56f6bb072a457f87f420f02b292bb3
#
_entry.id   0d56f6bb072a457f87f420f02b292bb3
#
_cell.length_a   1.000
_cell.length_b   1.000
_cell.length_c   1.000
_cell.angle_alpha   90.00
_cell.angle_beta   90.00
_cell.angle_gamma   90.00
#
_symmetry.space_group_name_H-M   'P 1'
#
loop_
_entity.id
_entity.type
_entity.pdbx_description
1 polymer ?
#
loop_
_entity_poly.entity_id
_entity_poly.type
_entity_poly.pdbx_seq_one_letter_code
_entity_poly.pdbx_strand_id
1 'polypeptide(L)'
;MMQTFRTESNYRSANRLSPAELRAAMANREILQSTALAFDTQRQLRFELGGTKAVMPFAQCADGAENGSVRDIAVLTRVGRPTCFIIESLDTDESGQPFYRLSRAEAQRMCKAEYLDTLTPGDILPCTVTHIEPFGAFCDVGCGISALLPIDCMSVSRISSPADRVSVGQQILCAIKSRDVQGRFVLTIRELLGTWAENAAAFTVGETVVGIVRSVEEYGPFIEIAPNLAGLAESCPDLHPGQPVSVYIKNILPDKMKIKLVIVNHSLSQSHRFELRYFITEGHLDHWLYSTPESHKRIETDFAVAACNPA
;
A
#
# COMPACT_ATOMS: atom_id res chain seq x y z
N MET A 1 -18.38 -10.50 -18.99
CA MET A 1 -17.06 -10.82 -18.41
C MET A 1 -16.94 -9.93 -17.17
N MET A 2 -16.67 -10.50 -15.98
CA MET A 2 -16.49 -9.68 -14.77
C MET A 2 -15.27 -8.78 -14.95
N GLN A 3 -15.41 -7.49 -14.68
CA GLN A 3 -14.32 -6.53 -14.81
C GLN A 3 -13.32 -6.74 -13.66
N THR A 4 -12.03 -6.86 -13.97
CA THR A 4 -11.00 -6.99 -12.92
C THR A 4 -10.51 -5.59 -12.55
N PHE A 5 -10.78 -5.15 -11.32
CA PHE A 5 -10.28 -3.87 -10.82
C PHE A 5 -8.84 -3.99 -10.36
N ARG A 6 -8.03 -2.96 -10.67
CA ARG A 6 -6.59 -2.91 -10.42
C ARG A 6 -6.21 -1.53 -9.89
N THR A 7 -5.04 -1.44 -9.30
CA THR A 7 -4.43 -0.13 -8.98
C THR A 7 -4.08 0.63 -10.25
N GLU A 8 -4.08 1.95 -10.22
CA GLU A 8 -3.59 2.78 -11.34
C GLU A 8 -2.19 2.32 -11.75
N SER A 9 -1.82 2.49 -12.99
CA SER A 9 -0.60 1.96 -13.63
C SER A 9 -0.65 0.48 -14.04
N ASN A 10 -1.68 -0.27 -13.66
CA ASN A 10 -1.81 -1.70 -13.98
C ASN A 10 -2.95 -2.02 -14.96
N TYR A 11 -3.55 -1.01 -15.56
CA TYR A 11 -4.54 -1.17 -16.63
C TYR A 11 -3.89 -1.21 -18.00
N ARG A 12 -4.66 -1.66 -19.00
CA ARG A 12 -4.26 -1.66 -20.41
C ARG A 12 -4.03 -0.22 -20.86
N SER A 13 -2.87 0.05 -21.48
CA SER A 13 -2.55 1.38 -21.99
C SER A 13 -3.37 1.69 -23.26
N ALA A 14 -4.03 2.86 -23.25
CA ALA A 14 -4.81 3.34 -24.39
C ALA A 14 -3.96 3.99 -25.49
N ASN A 15 -2.69 4.31 -25.21
CA ASN A 15 -1.84 5.10 -26.10
C ASN A 15 -1.56 4.42 -27.46
N ARG A 16 -1.59 3.09 -27.51
CA ARG A 16 -1.27 2.29 -28.70
C ARG A 16 -2.47 1.56 -29.29
N LEU A 17 -3.66 1.82 -28.77
CA LEU A 17 -4.88 1.19 -29.28
C LEU A 17 -5.33 1.83 -30.60
N SER A 18 -5.78 0.99 -31.51
CA SER A 18 -6.41 1.44 -32.75
C SER A 18 -7.78 2.10 -32.47
N PRO A 19 -8.31 2.92 -33.41
CA PRO A 19 -9.64 3.49 -33.26
C PRO A 19 -10.76 2.45 -33.09
N ALA A 20 -10.59 1.26 -33.66
CA ALA A 20 -11.56 0.16 -33.52
C ALA A 20 -11.52 -0.41 -32.08
N GLU A 21 -10.34 -0.63 -31.52
CA GLU A 21 -10.16 -1.09 -30.13
C GLU A 21 -10.65 -0.06 -29.11
N LEU A 22 -10.40 1.24 -29.34
CA LEU A 22 -10.91 2.31 -28.48
C LEU A 22 -12.44 2.36 -28.48
N ARG A 23 -13.08 2.19 -29.66
CA ARG A 23 -14.55 2.10 -29.74
C ARG A 23 -15.10 0.84 -29.05
N ALA A 24 -14.41 -0.29 -29.17
CA ALA A 24 -14.78 -1.52 -28.47
C ALA A 24 -14.65 -1.36 -26.95
N ALA A 25 -13.57 -0.74 -26.48
CA ALA A 25 -13.36 -0.45 -25.06
C ALA A 25 -14.44 0.51 -24.52
N MET A 26 -14.81 1.55 -25.28
CA MET A 26 -15.91 2.45 -24.95
C MET A 26 -17.24 1.71 -24.83
N ALA A 27 -17.60 0.87 -25.81
CA ALA A 27 -18.84 0.10 -25.79
C ALA A 27 -18.92 -0.89 -24.63
N ASN A 28 -17.79 -1.48 -24.24
CA ASN A 28 -17.67 -2.43 -23.12
C ASN A 28 -17.43 -1.75 -21.77
N ARG A 29 -17.34 -0.42 -21.71
CA ARG A 29 -16.97 0.35 -20.52
C ARG A 29 -15.67 -0.16 -19.86
N GLU A 30 -14.71 -0.59 -20.70
CA GLU A 30 -13.41 -1.11 -20.25
C GLU A 30 -12.62 0.01 -19.58
N ILE A 31 -12.05 -0.26 -18.40
CA ILE A 31 -11.13 0.67 -17.75
C ILE A 31 -9.77 0.57 -18.42
N LEU A 32 -9.35 1.69 -18.99
CA LEU A 32 -8.05 1.88 -19.63
C LEU A 32 -7.19 2.86 -18.81
N GLN A 33 -5.95 3.02 -19.22
CA GLN A 33 -5.06 4.06 -18.66
C GLN A 33 -4.28 4.79 -19.74
N SER A 34 -3.91 6.03 -19.46
CA SER A 34 -2.93 6.83 -20.20
C SER A 34 -2.26 7.82 -19.27
N THR A 35 -1.13 8.39 -19.70
CA THR A 35 -0.46 9.47 -18.98
C THR A 35 -1.14 10.79 -19.30
N ALA A 36 -1.54 11.55 -18.27
CA ALA A 36 -2.05 12.90 -18.45
C ALA A 36 -0.92 13.83 -18.91
N LEU A 37 -1.13 14.53 -20.02
CA LEU A 37 -0.11 15.37 -20.67
C LEU A 37 -0.07 16.78 -20.10
N ALA A 38 -1.24 17.34 -19.80
CA ALA A 38 -1.37 18.71 -19.28
C ALA A 38 -2.72 18.90 -18.59
N PHE A 39 -2.81 19.94 -17.76
CA PHE A 39 -4.07 20.50 -17.28
C PHE A 39 -4.24 21.90 -17.90
N ASP A 40 -5.33 22.10 -18.63
CA ASP A 40 -5.51 23.30 -19.45
C ASP A 40 -6.33 24.40 -18.75
N THR A 41 -6.46 25.54 -19.43
CA THR A 41 -7.21 26.71 -18.94
C THR A 41 -8.72 26.49 -18.87
N GLN A 42 -9.23 25.46 -19.56
CA GLN A 42 -10.64 25.02 -19.49
C GLN A 42 -10.89 24.05 -18.32
N ARG A 43 -9.90 23.90 -17.43
CA ARG A 43 -9.96 22.97 -16.29
C ARG A 43 -10.18 21.52 -16.71
N GLN A 44 -9.40 21.04 -17.69
CA GLN A 44 -9.44 19.68 -18.18
C GLN A 44 -8.04 19.05 -18.19
N LEU A 45 -7.95 17.77 -17.84
CA LEU A 45 -6.75 16.97 -18.12
C LEU A 45 -6.77 16.56 -19.59
N ARG A 46 -5.63 16.71 -20.25
CA ARG A 46 -5.44 16.36 -21.66
C ARG A 46 -4.65 15.07 -21.79
N PHE A 47 -5.09 14.23 -22.73
CA PHE A 47 -4.47 12.95 -23.06
C PHE A 47 -4.40 12.79 -24.58
N GLU A 48 -3.67 11.75 -25.00
CA GLU A 48 -3.65 11.25 -26.36
C GLU A 48 -3.87 9.75 -26.35
N LEU A 49 -4.84 9.28 -27.15
CA LEU A 49 -5.22 7.86 -27.26
C LEU A 49 -5.11 7.45 -28.72
N GLY A 50 -4.16 6.56 -29.04
CA GLY A 50 -3.98 6.09 -30.42
C GLY A 50 -3.82 7.22 -31.46
N GLY A 51 -3.18 8.32 -31.11
CA GLY A 51 -3.01 9.49 -31.97
C GLY A 51 -4.20 10.45 -31.98
N THR A 52 -5.28 10.18 -31.24
CA THR A 52 -6.46 11.04 -31.13
C THR A 52 -6.44 11.79 -29.80
N LYS A 53 -6.77 13.08 -29.83
CA LYS A 53 -6.92 13.93 -28.65
C LYS A 53 -7.99 13.35 -27.71
N ALA A 54 -7.72 13.43 -26.41
CA ALA A 54 -8.72 13.08 -25.40
C ALA A 54 -8.66 14.08 -24.24
N VAL A 55 -9.82 14.33 -23.63
CA VAL A 55 -9.98 15.28 -22.53
C VAL A 55 -10.78 14.67 -21.40
N MET A 56 -10.41 15.03 -20.18
CA MET A 56 -11.12 14.69 -18.97
C MET A 56 -11.47 15.98 -18.23
N PRO A 57 -12.73 16.40 -18.23
CA PRO A 57 -13.18 17.61 -17.50
C PRO A 57 -12.88 17.43 -16.00
N PHE A 58 -12.64 18.56 -15.29
CA PHE A 58 -12.33 18.54 -13.85
C PHE A 58 -13.32 17.70 -13.05
N ALA A 59 -14.62 17.85 -13.30
CA ALA A 59 -15.67 17.10 -12.64
C ALA A 59 -15.55 15.57 -12.83
N GLN A 60 -14.87 15.11 -13.89
CA GLN A 60 -14.64 13.71 -14.21
C GLN A 60 -13.24 13.20 -13.78
N CYS A 61 -12.40 14.07 -13.19
CA CYS A 61 -11.05 13.69 -12.78
C CYS A 61 -10.99 12.84 -11.50
N ALA A 62 -12.01 12.90 -10.68
CA ALA A 62 -12.16 12.04 -9.50
C ALA A 62 -13.61 12.01 -9.04
N ASP A 63 -14.01 10.92 -8.41
CA ASP A 63 -15.29 10.83 -7.74
C ASP A 63 -15.35 11.86 -6.60
N GLY A 64 -16.40 12.69 -6.58
CA GLY A 64 -16.54 13.84 -5.69
C GLY A 64 -15.92 15.16 -6.21
N ALA A 65 -15.29 15.20 -7.40
CA ALA A 65 -14.80 16.45 -7.97
C ALA A 65 -15.95 17.38 -8.39
N GLU A 66 -17.06 16.81 -8.82
CA GLU A 66 -18.26 17.54 -9.24
C GLU A 66 -18.90 18.36 -8.09
N ASN A 67 -18.89 17.82 -6.88
CA ASN A 67 -19.49 18.47 -5.70
C ASN A 67 -18.47 19.26 -4.84
N GLY A 68 -17.24 19.45 -5.33
CA GLY A 68 -16.20 20.21 -4.65
C GLY A 68 -15.47 19.49 -3.50
N SER A 69 -15.73 18.18 -3.31
CA SER A 69 -15.02 17.38 -2.28
C SER A 69 -13.56 17.11 -2.64
N VAL A 70 -13.16 17.33 -3.90
CA VAL A 70 -11.80 17.12 -4.40
C VAL A 70 -11.11 18.46 -4.59
N ARG A 71 -9.94 18.64 -3.96
CA ARG A 71 -9.12 19.85 -4.12
C ARG A 71 -8.44 19.87 -5.49
N ASP A 72 -8.29 21.05 -6.09
CA ASP A 72 -7.63 21.23 -7.39
C ASP A 72 -6.25 20.56 -7.45
N ILE A 73 -5.47 20.65 -6.38
CA ILE A 73 -4.13 20.06 -6.32
C ILE A 73 -4.14 18.54 -6.57
N ALA A 74 -5.19 17.84 -6.15
CA ALA A 74 -5.29 16.39 -6.36
C ALA A 74 -5.45 16.04 -7.85
N VAL A 75 -6.02 16.94 -8.65
CA VAL A 75 -6.15 16.80 -10.10
C VAL A 75 -4.87 17.26 -10.80
N LEU A 76 -4.32 18.41 -10.39
CA LEU A 76 -3.10 18.97 -10.99
C LEU A 76 -1.90 18.01 -10.87
N THR A 77 -1.80 17.29 -9.76
CA THR A 77 -0.73 16.30 -9.55
C THR A 77 -0.86 15.05 -10.43
N ARG A 78 -1.91 14.92 -11.23
CA ARG A 78 -2.07 13.83 -12.21
C ARG A 78 -1.25 14.05 -13.48
N VAL A 79 -0.88 15.28 -13.79
CA VAL A 79 -0.04 15.58 -14.97
C VAL A 79 1.28 14.83 -14.86
N GLY A 80 1.65 14.12 -15.93
CA GLY A 80 2.83 13.27 -15.99
C GLY A 80 2.67 11.90 -15.32
N ARG A 81 1.48 11.56 -14.81
CA ARG A 81 1.23 10.26 -14.15
C ARG A 81 0.24 9.40 -14.93
N PRO A 82 0.38 8.08 -14.88
CA PRO A 82 -0.67 7.15 -15.34
C PRO A 82 -1.98 7.46 -14.62
N THR A 83 -3.05 7.53 -15.37
CA THR A 83 -4.40 7.82 -14.87
C THR A 83 -5.36 6.84 -15.54
N CYS A 84 -6.13 6.12 -14.75
CA CYS A 84 -7.15 5.21 -15.26
C CYS A 84 -8.45 5.96 -15.59
N PHE A 85 -9.20 5.46 -16.53
CA PHE A 85 -10.47 6.04 -16.97
C PHE A 85 -11.30 5.06 -17.79
N ILE A 86 -12.56 5.39 -17.96
CA ILE A 86 -13.40 4.88 -19.06
C ILE A 86 -13.53 5.95 -20.14
N ILE A 87 -13.77 5.53 -21.37
CA ILE A 87 -14.15 6.42 -22.47
C ILE A 87 -15.67 6.60 -22.42
N GLU A 88 -16.14 7.84 -22.19
CA GLU A 88 -17.57 8.14 -22.13
C GLU A 88 -18.17 8.33 -23.53
N SER A 89 -17.48 9.11 -24.38
CA SER A 89 -17.96 9.43 -25.73
C SER A 89 -16.81 9.73 -26.70
N LEU A 90 -17.13 9.71 -27.97
CA LEU A 90 -16.32 10.25 -29.06
C LEU A 90 -17.08 11.44 -29.64
N ASP A 91 -16.58 12.63 -29.36
CA ASP A 91 -17.19 13.90 -29.73
C ASP A 91 -16.40 14.55 -30.88
N THR A 92 -16.90 15.66 -31.39
CA THR A 92 -16.24 16.46 -32.43
C THR A 92 -16.11 17.90 -31.93
N ASP A 93 -14.92 18.47 -32.03
CA ASP A 93 -14.69 19.87 -31.64
C ASP A 93 -15.20 20.87 -32.70
N GLU A 94 -15.12 22.17 -32.41
CA GLU A 94 -15.59 23.24 -33.30
C GLU A 94 -14.88 23.26 -34.65
N SER A 95 -13.69 22.66 -34.77
CA SER A 95 -12.92 22.54 -35.99
C SER A 95 -13.22 21.24 -36.79
N GLY A 96 -14.18 20.44 -36.33
CA GLY A 96 -14.57 19.17 -36.96
C GLY A 96 -13.61 18.02 -36.61
N GLN A 97 -12.68 18.19 -35.65
CA GLN A 97 -11.75 17.13 -35.27
C GLN A 97 -12.34 16.26 -34.16
N PRO A 98 -12.21 14.90 -34.28
CA PRO A 98 -12.72 13.99 -33.25
C PRO A 98 -11.84 14.05 -31.99
N PHE A 99 -12.48 13.92 -30.83
CA PHE A 99 -11.79 13.75 -29.55
C PHE A 99 -12.58 12.84 -28.63
N TYR A 100 -11.87 12.13 -27.74
CA TYR A 100 -12.50 11.29 -26.71
C TYR A 100 -12.74 12.07 -25.44
N ARG A 101 -13.92 11.87 -24.85
CA ARG A 101 -14.24 12.34 -23.49
C ARG A 101 -14.01 11.20 -22.49
N LEU A 102 -13.28 11.49 -21.43
CA LEU A 102 -12.83 10.48 -20.47
C LEU A 102 -13.42 10.77 -19.09
N SER A 103 -13.66 9.70 -18.31
CA SER A 103 -14.07 9.80 -16.91
C SER A 103 -13.27 8.84 -16.03
N ARG A 104 -12.50 9.39 -15.10
CA ARG A 104 -11.90 8.67 -13.98
C ARG A 104 -12.91 8.51 -12.85
N ALA A 105 -13.74 9.51 -12.62
CA ALA A 105 -14.79 9.48 -11.61
C ALA A 105 -15.70 8.26 -11.78
N GLU A 106 -16.09 7.97 -13.01
CA GLU A 106 -16.93 6.80 -13.30
C GLU A 106 -16.18 5.48 -13.10
N ALA A 107 -14.91 5.38 -13.52
CA ALA A 107 -14.07 4.22 -13.24
C ALA A 107 -13.96 3.96 -11.71
N GLN A 108 -13.85 5.04 -10.91
CA GLN A 108 -13.82 4.95 -9.44
C GLN A 108 -15.15 4.51 -8.86
N ARG A 109 -16.29 5.04 -9.37
CA ARG A 109 -17.64 4.61 -8.93
C ARG A 109 -17.87 3.12 -9.20
N MET A 110 -17.50 2.66 -10.41
CA MET A 110 -17.56 1.23 -10.75
C MET A 110 -16.69 0.39 -9.81
N CYS A 111 -15.44 0.81 -9.58
CA CYS A 111 -14.53 0.10 -8.66
C CYS A 111 -15.08 0.03 -7.23
N LYS A 112 -15.69 1.10 -6.73
CA LYS A 112 -16.34 1.10 -5.41
C LYS A 112 -17.50 0.11 -5.39
N ALA A 113 -18.47 0.28 -6.28
CA ALA A 113 -19.71 -0.48 -6.25
C ALA A 113 -19.53 -1.98 -6.52
N GLU A 114 -18.64 -2.35 -7.47
CA GLU A 114 -18.51 -3.73 -7.92
C GLU A 114 -17.36 -4.49 -7.22
N TYR A 115 -16.46 -3.79 -6.51
CA TYR A 115 -15.31 -4.40 -5.87
C TYR A 115 -15.14 -3.96 -4.42
N LEU A 116 -14.86 -2.67 -4.15
CA LEU A 116 -14.46 -2.26 -2.81
C LEU A 116 -15.60 -2.38 -1.78
N ASP A 117 -16.85 -2.16 -2.20
CA ASP A 117 -18.01 -2.25 -1.31
C ASP A 117 -18.38 -3.69 -0.97
N THR A 118 -17.87 -4.68 -1.72
CA THR A 118 -18.02 -6.10 -1.39
C THR A 118 -17.00 -6.60 -0.36
N LEU A 119 -15.93 -5.83 -0.11
CA LEU A 119 -14.86 -6.21 0.79
C LEU A 119 -15.18 -5.84 2.25
N THR A 120 -14.73 -6.70 3.15
CA THR A 120 -14.94 -6.59 4.60
C THR A 120 -13.60 -6.54 5.35
N PRO A 121 -13.56 -6.07 6.62
CA PRO A 121 -12.36 -6.20 7.44
C PRO A 121 -11.86 -7.64 7.45
N GLY A 122 -10.56 -7.84 7.27
CA GLY A 122 -9.92 -9.15 7.13
C GLY A 122 -9.65 -9.57 5.69
N ASP A 123 -10.33 -9.00 4.69
CA ASP A 123 -10.07 -9.32 3.28
C ASP A 123 -8.70 -8.79 2.84
N ILE A 124 -7.99 -9.62 2.08
CA ILE A 124 -6.65 -9.31 1.55
C ILE A 124 -6.78 -8.79 0.13
N LEU A 125 -6.11 -7.66 -0.15
CA LEU A 125 -6.11 -7.04 -1.47
C LEU A 125 -4.73 -6.50 -1.86
N PRO A 126 -4.42 -6.48 -3.18
CA PRO A 126 -3.22 -5.82 -3.68
C PRO A 126 -3.38 -4.31 -3.65
N CYS A 127 -2.32 -3.61 -3.25
CA CYS A 127 -2.27 -2.15 -3.19
C CYS A 127 -0.99 -1.63 -3.83
N THR A 128 -1.00 -0.38 -4.28
CA THR A 128 0.22 0.34 -4.69
C THR A 128 0.44 1.53 -3.78
N VAL A 129 1.61 1.64 -3.16
CA VAL A 129 1.96 2.78 -2.31
C VAL A 129 2.11 4.03 -3.17
N THR A 130 1.32 5.06 -2.89
CA THR A 130 1.28 6.30 -3.67
C THR A 130 2.00 7.46 -3.00
N HIS A 131 2.01 7.49 -1.67
CA HIS A 131 2.62 8.55 -0.88
C HIS A 131 2.98 8.05 0.52
N ILE A 132 4.02 8.62 1.13
CA ILE A 132 4.49 8.28 2.48
C ILE A 132 4.51 9.54 3.33
N GLU A 133 3.88 9.47 4.50
CA GLU A 133 3.87 10.48 5.55
C GLU A 133 4.43 9.89 6.85
N PRO A 134 4.85 10.70 7.83
CA PRO A 134 5.39 10.18 9.09
C PRO A 134 4.46 9.24 9.85
N PHE A 135 3.14 9.42 9.73
CA PHE A 135 2.12 8.63 10.43
C PHE A 135 1.66 7.38 9.65
N GLY A 136 2.05 7.22 8.37
CA GLY A 136 1.64 6.08 7.56
C GLY A 136 1.89 6.27 6.08
N ALA A 137 1.43 5.31 5.28
CA ALA A 137 1.47 5.37 3.82
C ALA A 137 0.06 5.42 3.23
N PHE A 138 -0.11 6.19 2.17
CA PHE A 138 -1.30 6.16 1.34
C PHE A 138 -1.13 5.14 0.24
N CYS A 139 -2.13 4.30 0.05
CA CYS A 139 -2.11 3.22 -0.92
C CYS A 139 -3.31 3.35 -1.87
N ASP A 140 -3.08 3.11 -3.16
CA ASP A 140 -4.13 2.90 -4.15
C ASP A 140 -4.65 1.47 -4.00
N VAL A 141 -5.94 1.33 -3.75
CA VAL A 141 -6.64 0.04 -3.58
C VAL A 141 -7.48 -0.35 -4.80
N GLY A 142 -7.44 0.46 -5.84
CA GLY A 142 -8.14 0.28 -7.10
C GLY A 142 -8.56 1.61 -7.72
N CYS A 143 -8.34 1.77 -9.01
CA CYS A 143 -8.67 2.98 -9.78
C CYS A 143 -8.16 4.30 -9.17
N GLY A 144 -7.05 4.27 -8.44
CA GLY A 144 -6.51 5.43 -7.74
C GLY A 144 -7.33 5.86 -6.51
N ILE A 145 -8.17 4.98 -5.96
CA ILE A 145 -8.89 5.21 -4.71
C ILE A 145 -7.90 5.02 -3.57
N SER A 146 -7.78 6.05 -2.73
CA SER A 146 -6.77 6.11 -1.66
C SER A 146 -7.28 5.46 -0.37
N ALA A 147 -6.42 4.64 0.24
CA ALA A 147 -6.58 4.07 1.57
C ALA A 147 -5.36 4.41 2.44
N LEU A 148 -5.51 4.39 3.76
CA LEU A 148 -4.43 4.66 4.71
C LEU A 148 -3.88 3.35 5.27
N LEU A 149 -2.56 3.18 5.23
CA LEU A 149 -1.80 2.17 5.95
C LEU A 149 -1.04 2.86 7.09
N PRO A 150 -1.56 2.89 8.34
CA PRO A 150 -0.92 3.53 9.48
C PRO A 150 0.40 2.85 9.84
N ILE A 151 1.34 3.61 10.41
CA ILE A 151 2.68 3.11 10.79
C ILE A 151 2.62 1.95 11.79
N ASP A 152 1.68 1.98 12.74
CA ASP A 152 1.45 0.94 13.74
C ASP A 152 0.81 -0.34 13.17
N CYS A 153 0.28 -0.27 11.95
CA CYS A 153 -0.26 -1.39 11.20
C CYS A 153 0.75 -2.02 10.22
N MET A 154 2.01 -1.53 10.20
CA MET A 154 3.02 -2.04 9.27
C MET A 154 3.83 -3.21 9.80
N SER A 155 4.06 -3.27 11.11
CA SER A 155 4.73 -4.41 11.76
C SER A 155 4.50 -4.39 13.27
N VAL A 156 4.76 -5.53 13.92
CA VAL A 156 4.80 -5.63 15.39
C VAL A 156 6.05 -4.96 15.94
N SER A 157 7.16 -5.06 15.22
CA SER A 157 8.38 -4.33 15.55
C SER A 157 8.17 -2.84 15.34
N ARG A 158 8.55 -2.03 16.33
CA ARG A 158 8.48 -0.57 16.25
C ARG A 158 9.41 -0.08 15.13
N ILE A 159 8.90 0.78 14.26
CA ILE A 159 9.65 1.44 13.19
C ILE A 159 9.58 2.95 13.36
N SER A 160 10.59 3.65 12.88
CA SER A 160 10.69 5.11 13.01
C SER A 160 9.99 5.84 11.86
N SER A 161 9.87 5.18 10.72
CA SER A 161 9.26 5.72 9.51
C SER A 161 8.57 4.62 8.71
N PRO A 162 7.45 4.90 8.04
CA PRO A 162 6.86 3.97 7.08
C PRO A 162 7.83 3.58 5.95
N ALA A 163 8.78 4.46 5.62
CA ALA A 163 9.83 4.18 4.64
C ALA A 163 10.77 3.02 5.05
N ASP A 164 10.78 2.64 6.33
CA ASP A 164 11.47 1.42 6.82
C ASP A 164 10.84 0.13 6.26
N ARG A 165 9.59 0.19 5.82
CA ARG A 165 8.82 -0.98 5.31
C ARG A 165 8.47 -0.89 3.84
N VAL A 166 8.02 0.27 3.37
CA VAL A 166 7.45 0.43 2.04
C VAL A 166 8.10 1.60 1.28
N SER A 167 8.01 1.57 -0.04
CA SER A 167 8.47 2.65 -0.93
C SER A 167 7.33 3.12 -1.82
N VAL A 168 7.37 4.39 -2.21
CA VAL A 168 6.44 4.92 -3.22
C VAL A 168 6.59 4.14 -4.53
N GLY A 169 5.45 3.73 -5.11
CA GLY A 169 5.37 2.90 -6.30
C GLY A 169 5.46 1.38 -6.03
N GLN A 170 5.76 0.96 -4.81
CA GLN A 170 5.82 -0.45 -4.46
C GLN A 170 4.41 -1.07 -4.45
N GLN A 171 4.30 -2.24 -5.08
CA GLN A 171 3.11 -3.09 -4.95
C GLN A 171 3.25 -3.94 -3.69
N ILE A 172 2.23 -3.95 -2.87
CA ILE A 172 2.16 -4.68 -1.60
C ILE A 172 0.81 -5.37 -1.46
N LEU A 173 0.76 -6.39 -0.60
CA LEU A 173 -0.50 -6.96 -0.12
C LEU A 173 -0.86 -6.32 1.21
N CYS A 174 -2.13 -5.98 1.38
CA CYS A 174 -2.68 -5.48 2.63
C CYS A 174 -3.94 -6.25 3.01
N ALA A 175 -4.23 -6.33 4.30
CA ALA A 175 -5.57 -6.67 4.77
C ALA A 175 -6.33 -5.39 5.13
N ILE A 176 -7.65 -5.40 4.96
CA ILE A 176 -8.51 -4.32 5.44
C ILE A 176 -8.63 -4.46 6.95
N LYS A 177 -8.22 -3.44 7.69
CA LYS A 177 -8.38 -3.40 9.14
C LYS A 177 -9.76 -2.89 9.54
N SER A 178 -10.19 -1.79 8.93
CA SER A 178 -11.47 -1.13 9.20
C SER A 178 -11.81 -0.14 8.09
N ARG A 179 -12.96 0.54 8.22
CA ARG A 179 -13.30 1.76 7.47
C ARG A 179 -13.34 2.94 8.43
N ASP A 180 -12.86 4.10 7.97
CA ASP A 180 -12.99 5.34 8.72
C ASP A 180 -14.41 5.93 8.62
N VAL A 181 -14.64 7.05 9.30
CA VAL A 181 -15.96 7.74 9.31
C VAL A 181 -16.40 8.24 7.93
N GLN A 182 -15.50 8.35 6.97
CA GLN A 182 -15.80 8.67 5.58
C GLN A 182 -15.91 7.42 4.68
N GLY A 183 -15.87 6.22 5.26
CA GLY A 183 -15.95 4.95 4.54
C GLY A 183 -14.66 4.55 3.80
N ARG A 184 -13.52 5.25 4.03
CA ARG A 184 -12.24 4.92 3.43
C ARG A 184 -11.58 3.77 4.19
N PHE A 185 -10.86 2.90 3.48
CA PHE A 185 -10.16 1.80 4.12
C PHE A 185 -8.98 2.27 4.97
N VAL A 186 -8.87 1.67 6.15
CA VAL A 186 -7.68 1.60 6.95
C VAL A 186 -7.07 0.21 6.73
N LEU A 187 -5.82 0.17 6.31
CA LEU A 187 -5.11 -1.04 5.91
C LEU A 187 -4.15 -1.51 6.99
N THR A 188 -3.77 -2.78 6.90
CA THR A 188 -2.72 -3.38 7.72
C THR A 188 -1.93 -4.40 6.91
N ILE A 189 -0.61 -4.49 7.14
CA ILE A 189 0.25 -5.55 6.59
C ILE A 189 0.85 -6.40 7.70
N ARG A 190 0.78 -5.94 8.94
CA ARG A 190 1.40 -6.56 10.12
C ARG A 190 1.01 -8.04 10.27
N GLU A 191 -0.25 -8.34 10.07
CA GLU A 191 -0.82 -9.68 10.21
C GLU A 191 -0.37 -10.61 9.09
N LEU A 192 -0.08 -10.05 7.90
CA LEU A 192 0.39 -10.82 6.75
C LEU A 192 1.87 -11.20 6.85
N LEU A 193 2.64 -10.53 7.73
CA LEU A 193 4.07 -10.74 7.93
C LEU A 193 4.37 -11.86 8.94
N GLY A 194 3.38 -12.67 9.29
CA GLY A 194 3.52 -13.86 10.12
C GLY A 194 3.51 -13.60 11.63
N THR A 195 3.30 -14.69 12.36
CA THR A 195 3.34 -14.77 13.82
C THR A 195 4.77 -14.71 14.35
N TRP A 196 4.93 -14.58 15.67
CA TRP A 196 6.25 -14.66 16.29
C TRP A 196 6.96 -15.98 15.98
N ALA A 197 6.25 -17.09 16.10
CA ALA A 197 6.80 -18.43 15.88
C ALA A 197 7.23 -18.65 14.42
N GLU A 198 6.42 -18.23 13.45
CA GLU A 198 6.75 -18.34 12.03
C GLU A 198 8.00 -17.53 11.66
N ASN A 199 8.12 -16.30 12.20
CA ASN A 199 9.31 -15.49 11.97
C ASN A 199 10.54 -16.05 12.67
N ALA A 200 10.40 -16.51 13.94
CA ALA A 200 11.51 -17.09 14.70
C ALA A 200 12.02 -18.39 14.10
N ALA A 201 11.16 -19.19 13.45
CA ALA A 201 11.53 -20.44 12.81
C ALA A 201 12.55 -20.27 11.65
N ALA A 202 12.71 -19.05 11.14
CA ALA A 202 13.73 -18.75 10.12
C ALA A 202 15.14 -18.61 10.68
N PHE A 203 15.33 -18.67 12.01
CA PHE A 203 16.60 -18.43 12.68
C PHE A 203 16.98 -19.55 13.62
N THR A 204 18.29 -19.76 13.77
CA THR A 204 18.85 -20.79 14.65
C THR A 204 19.79 -20.15 15.67
N VAL A 205 19.81 -20.69 16.90
CA VAL A 205 20.79 -20.30 17.92
C VAL A 205 22.19 -20.64 17.40
N GLY A 206 23.10 -19.68 17.51
CA GLY A 206 24.46 -19.79 16.98
C GLY A 206 24.67 -19.10 15.62
N GLU A 207 23.63 -18.65 14.96
CA GLU A 207 23.74 -17.89 13.71
C GLU A 207 24.16 -16.43 13.96
N THR A 208 24.82 -15.85 12.98
CA THR A 208 25.11 -14.44 12.90
C THR A 208 24.36 -13.83 11.71
N VAL A 209 23.53 -12.83 11.97
CA VAL A 209 22.67 -12.20 10.96
C VAL A 209 22.78 -10.69 11.00
N VAL A 210 22.35 -10.02 9.94
CA VAL A 210 22.24 -8.57 9.92
C VAL A 210 20.91 -8.17 10.55
N GLY A 211 20.95 -7.17 11.44
CA GLY A 211 19.77 -6.55 12.02
C GLY A 211 19.82 -5.04 11.91
N ILE A 212 18.73 -4.38 12.26
CA ILE A 212 18.61 -2.92 12.32
C ILE A 212 18.27 -2.50 13.73
N VAL A 213 19.05 -1.59 14.31
CA VAL A 213 18.75 -0.99 15.61
C VAL A 213 17.46 -0.19 15.50
N ARG A 214 16.44 -0.53 16.29
CA ARG A 214 15.14 0.17 16.31
C ARG A 214 15.00 1.14 17.47
N SER A 215 15.52 0.78 18.63
CA SER A 215 15.64 1.69 19.79
C SER A 215 16.85 1.31 20.63
N VAL A 216 17.33 2.26 21.41
CA VAL A 216 18.40 2.05 22.40
C VAL A 216 17.83 2.45 23.74
N GLU A 217 17.68 1.46 24.63
CA GLU A 217 17.17 1.63 25.99
C GLU A 217 18.31 1.46 27.01
N GLU A 218 18.10 1.85 28.24
CA GLU A 218 19.13 1.73 29.33
C GLU A 218 19.63 0.28 29.51
N TYR A 219 18.73 -0.70 29.29
CA TYR A 219 19.04 -2.13 29.43
C TYR A 219 19.49 -2.80 28.13
N GLY A 220 19.66 -2.04 27.06
CA GLY A 220 20.21 -2.50 25.80
C GLY A 220 19.38 -2.13 24.58
N PRO A 221 19.93 -2.29 23.37
CA PRO A 221 19.28 -1.97 22.11
C PRO A 221 18.30 -3.07 21.68
N PHE A 222 17.15 -2.66 21.13
CA PHE A 222 16.28 -3.53 20.37
C PHE A 222 16.73 -3.56 18.91
N ILE A 223 17.02 -4.75 18.43
CA ILE A 223 17.53 -4.98 17.08
C ILE A 223 16.53 -5.85 16.35
N GLU A 224 15.99 -5.33 15.26
CA GLU A 224 15.12 -6.06 14.38
C GLU A 224 15.95 -6.95 13.43
N ILE A 225 15.63 -8.23 13.35
CA ILE A 225 16.29 -9.22 12.50
C ILE A 225 15.38 -9.70 11.35
N ALA A 226 14.07 -9.44 11.45
CA ALA A 226 13.09 -9.56 10.37
C ALA A 226 11.92 -8.62 10.66
N PRO A 227 11.10 -8.20 9.67
CA PRO A 227 9.81 -7.58 9.92
C PRO A 227 9.01 -8.44 10.90
N ASN A 228 8.37 -7.85 11.89
CA ASN A 228 7.70 -8.54 13.00
C ASN A 228 8.62 -9.26 14.01
N LEU A 229 9.94 -9.26 13.87
CA LEU A 229 10.81 -9.97 14.81
C LEU A 229 11.99 -9.11 15.25
N ALA A 230 12.03 -8.79 16.53
CA ALA A 230 13.14 -8.07 17.15
C ALA A 230 13.70 -8.82 18.36
N GLY A 231 14.99 -8.73 18.57
CA GLY A 231 15.69 -9.22 19.75
C GLY A 231 16.30 -8.09 20.58
N LEU A 232 16.67 -8.40 21.81
CA LEU A 232 17.37 -7.51 22.73
C LEU A 232 18.85 -7.92 22.78
N ALA A 233 19.75 -6.96 22.57
CA ALA A 233 21.18 -7.15 22.75
C ALA A 233 21.68 -6.48 24.03
N GLU A 234 22.90 -6.85 24.44
CA GLU A 234 23.61 -6.19 25.54
C GLU A 234 23.97 -4.74 25.13
N SER A 235 24.04 -3.84 26.09
CA SER A 235 24.36 -2.43 25.85
C SER A 235 25.71 -2.30 25.13
N CYS A 236 25.72 -1.51 24.08
CA CYS A 236 26.93 -1.20 23.28
C CYS A 236 26.95 0.32 23.07
N PRO A 237 28.10 0.99 23.26
CA PRO A 237 28.20 2.43 23.02
C PRO A 237 28.02 2.77 21.55
N ASP A 238 27.70 4.03 21.28
CA ASP A 238 27.65 4.63 19.93
C ASP A 238 26.63 4.03 18.96
N LEU A 239 25.58 3.38 19.47
CA LEU A 239 24.47 2.88 18.66
C LEU A 239 23.36 3.93 18.51
N HIS A 240 22.76 3.98 17.31
CA HIS A 240 21.62 4.85 17.06
C HIS A 240 20.53 4.13 16.22
N PRO A 241 19.26 4.51 16.37
CA PRO A 241 18.16 3.95 15.59
C PRO A 241 18.39 4.07 14.08
N GLY A 242 18.04 3.02 13.33
CA GLY A 242 18.24 2.91 11.88
C GLY A 242 19.60 2.32 11.48
N GLN A 243 20.55 2.17 12.42
CA GLN A 243 21.87 1.64 12.13
C GLN A 243 21.82 0.13 11.86
N PRO A 244 22.39 -0.35 10.74
CA PRO A 244 22.58 -1.77 10.51
C PRO A 244 23.71 -2.33 11.38
N VAL A 245 23.49 -3.49 11.96
CA VAL A 245 24.46 -4.18 12.82
C VAL A 245 24.48 -5.67 12.51
N SER A 246 25.63 -6.32 12.73
CA SER A 246 25.73 -7.78 12.70
C SER A 246 25.54 -8.30 14.11
N VAL A 247 24.61 -9.25 14.29
CA VAL A 247 24.26 -9.82 15.58
C VAL A 247 24.32 -11.33 15.58
N TYR A 248 24.87 -11.89 16.66
CA TYR A 248 24.88 -13.31 16.95
C TYR A 248 23.65 -13.66 17.78
N ILE A 249 22.93 -14.69 17.40
CA ILE A 249 21.73 -15.17 18.09
C ILE A 249 22.16 -16.09 19.24
N LYS A 250 22.13 -15.57 20.46
CA LYS A 250 22.53 -16.27 21.67
C LYS A 250 21.47 -17.24 22.17
N ASN A 251 20.19 -16.81 22.15
CA ASN A 251 19.04 -17.60 22.59
C ASN A 251 17.74 -17.18 21.90
N ILE A 252 16.88 -18.15 21.64
CA ILE A 252 15.50 -17.96 21.21
C ILE A 252 14.59 -18.55 22.29
N LEU A 253 13.71 -17.74 22.88
CA LEU A 253 12.86 -18.08 24.02
C LEU A 253 11.38 -17.93 23.64
N PRO A 254 10.73 -18.95 23.09
CA PRO A 254 9.35 -18.88 22.57
C PRO A 254 8.32 -18.54 23.66
N ASP A 255 8.48 -19.11 24.86
CA ASP A 255 7.62 -18.87 26.02
C ASP A 255 7.52 -17.38 26.44
N LYS A 256 8.56 -16.62 26.15
CA LYS A 256 8.65 -15.18 26.44
C LYS A 256 8.61 -14.28 25.21
N MET A 257 8.51 -14.86 24.02
CA MET A 257 8.69 -14.17 22.74
C MET A 257 9.94 -13.27 22.74
N LYS A 258 11.07 -13.79 23.19
CA LYS A 258 12.33 -13.07 23.31
C LYS A 258 13.44 -13.71 22.54
N ILE A 259 14.22 -12.90 21.85
CA ILE A 259 15.49 -13.30 21.24
C ILE A 259 16.59 -12.51 21.93
N LYS A 260 17.58 -13.23 22.44
CA LYS A 260 18.80 -12.63 23.01
C LYS A 260 19.87 -12.56 21.93
N LEU A 261 20.40 -11.38 21.73
CA LEU A 261 21.38 -11.07 20.69
C LEU A 261 22.70 -10.60 21.32
N VAL A 262 23.79 -10.78 20.61
CA VAL A 262 25.09 -10.19 20.90
C VAL A 262 25.56 -9.44 19.67
N ILE A 263 25.89 -8.16 19.79
CA ILE A 263 26.42 -7.37 18.68
C ILE A 263 27.84 -7.81 18.38
N VAL A 264 28.07 -8.26 17.15
CA VAL A 264 29.37 -8.70 16.65
C VAL A 264 30.08 -7.57 15.91
N ASN A 265 29.32 -6.80 15.11
CA ASN A 265 29.85 -5.68 14.37
C ASN A 265 28.80 -4.59 14.23
N HIS A 266 29.14 -3.36 14.60
CA HIS A 266 28.27 -2.17 14.48
C HIS A 266 28.75 -1.15 13.43
N SER A 267 29.78 -1.47 12.65
CA SER A 267 30.35 -0.60 11.62
C SER A 267 30.02 -1.07 10.22
N LEU A 268 28.77 -1.51 9.97
CA LEU A 268 28.33 -1.91 8.64
C LEU A 268 28.11 -0.65 7.78
N SER A 269 28.81 -0.59 6.64
CA SER A 269 28.80 0.58 5.74
C SER A 269 27.60 0.61 4.76
N GLN A 270 26.84 -0.46 4.65
CA GLN A 270 25.71 -0.54 3.74
C GLN A 270 24.38 -0.37 4.50
N SER A 271 23.50 0.49 3.96
CA SER A 271 22.12 0.54 4.41
C SER A 271 21.46 -0.81 4.19
N HIS A 272 20.82 -1.35 5.20
CA HIS A 272 20.06 -2.59 5.12
C HIS A 272 18.57 -2.27 5.23
N ARG A 273 17.78 -2.92 4.39
CA ARG A 273 16.32 -2.86 4.43
C ARG A 273 15.77 -4.26 4.29
N PHE A 274 14.84 -4.62 5.17
CA PHE A 274 14.16 -5.88 5.05
C PHE A 274 13.13 -5.86 3.93
N GLU A 275 13.10 -6.91 3.14
CA GLU A 275 11.99 -7.17 2.21
C GLU A 275 10.77 -7.68 2.97
N LEU A 276 9.59 -7.34 2.48
CA LEU A 276 8.34 -7.86 3.04
C LEU A 276 8.17 -9.31 2.61
N ARG A 277 8.26 -10.21 3.58
CA ARG A 277 7.94 -11.64 3.39
C ARG A 277 6.55 -11.91 3.91
N TYR A 278 5.63 -12.19 3.02
CA TYR A 278 4.26 -12.54 3.36
C TYR A 278 4.14 -14.01 3.69
N PHE A 279 3.50 -14.33 4.81
CA PHE A 279 3.08 -15.69 5.20
C PHE A 279 1.65 -15.97 4.75
N ILE A 280 0.84 -14.92 4.62
CA ILE A 280 -0.53 -14.98 4.15
C ILE A 280 -0.64 -14.06 2.94
N THR A 281 -1.08 -14.59 1.80
CA THR A 281 -1.07 -13.88 0.51
C THR A 281 -2.44 -13.71 -0.12
N GLU A 282 -3.44 -14.43 0.37
CA GLU A 282 -4.81 -14.43 -0.17
C GLU A 282 -5.83 -14.87 0.88
N GLY A 283 -7.10 -14.65 0.61
CA GLY A 283 -8.20 -15.10 1.46
C GLY A 283 -8.70 -14.00 2.42
N HIS A 284 -9.22 -14.45 3.55
CA HIS A 284 -9.83 -13.62 4.59
C HIS A 284 -9.29 -14.01 5.96
N LEU A 285 -9.09 -13.02 6.82
CA LEU A 285 -8.62 -13.17 8.19
C LEU A 285 -9.75 -12.78 9.16
N ASP A 286 -10.33 -13.75 9.86
CA ASP A 286 -11.26 -13.46 10.95
C ASP A 286 -10.52 -12.97 12.20
N HIS A 287 -9.39 -13.64 12.50
CA HIS A 287 -8.58 -13.39 13.68
C HIS A 287 -7.11 -13.71 13.39
N TRP A 288 -6.20 -12.94 13.97
CA TRP A 288 -4.77 -13.21 13.92
C TRP A 288 -4.16 -13.07 15.31
N LEU A 289 -3.37 -14.07 15.71
CA LEU A 289 -2.64 -14.12 16.98
C LEU A 289 -1.15 -14.18 16.71
N TYR A 290 -0.44 -13.11 17.04
CA TYR A 290 1.02 -13.04 16.93
C TYR A 290 1.72 -13.83 18.04
N SER A 291 1.17 -13.78 19.24
CA SER A 291 1.78 -14.34 20.46
C SER A 291 1.81 -15.85 20.44
N THR A 292 2.88 -16.44 21.00
CA THR A 292 2.95 -17.87 21.27
C THR A 292 1.97 -18.26 22.37
N PRO A 293 1.48 -19.52 22.38
CA PRO A 293 0.51 -19.96 23.39
C PRO A 293 0.97 -19.80 24.84
N GLU A 294 2.29 -19.93 25.08
CA GLU A 294 2.92 -19.87 26.39
C GLU A 294 3.19 -18.44 26.85
N SER A 295 3.08 -17.46 25.96
CA SER A 295 3.40 -16.08 26.29
C SER A 295 2.31 -15.40 27.11
N HIS A 296 2.70 -14.72 28.19
CA HIS A 296 1.78 -13.87 28.95
C HIS A 296 1.40 -12.57 28.21
N LYS A 297 2.23 -12.13 27.26
CA LYS A 297 1.92 -10.96 26.42
C LYS A 297 1.09 -11.39 25.25
N ARG A 298 -0.13 -10.87 25.15
CA ARG A 298 -1.03 -11.15 24.02
C ARG A 298 -1.01 -10.00 23.01
N ILE A 299 -0.69 -10.31 21.77
CA ILE A 299 -0.77 -9.39 20.62
C ILE A 299 -1.62 -10.11 19.59
N GLU A 300 -2.76 -9.52 19.27
CA GLU A 300 -3.74 -10.09 18.35
C GLU A 300 -4.48 -9.01 17.59
N THR A 301 -5.13 -9.39 16.52
CA THR A 301 -6.07 -8.56 15.77
C THR A 301 -7.33 -9.38 15.53
N ASP A 302 -8.48 -8.84 15.92
CA ASP A 302 -9.78 -9.39 15.65
C ASP A 302 -10.48 -8.50 14.62
N PHE A 303 -10.66 -9.04 13.43
CA PHE A 303 -11.26 -8.31 12.32
C PHE A 303 -12.79 -8.29 12.39
N ALA A 304 -13.41 -9.28 13.07
CA ALA A 304 -14.85 -9.34 13.24
C ALA A 304 -15.39 -8.20 14.14
N VAL A 305 -14.61 -7.82 15.17
CA VAL A 305 -14.98 -6.71 16.07
C VAL A 305 -14.81 -5.35 15.40
N ALA A 306 -13.85 -5.22 14.49
CA ALA A 306 -13.60 -3.99 13.72
C ALA A 306 -14.76 -3.63 12.77
N ALA A 307 -15.56 -4.61 12.37
CA ALA A 307 -16.76 -4.39 11.54
C ALA A 307 -17.91 -3.70 12.32
N CYS A 308 -17.90 -3.77 13.65
CA CYS A 308 -18.98 -3.22 14.51
C CYS A 308 -18.70 -1.83 15.10
N ASN A 309 -17.45 -1.33 15.02
CA ASN A 309 -17.07 0.00 15.51
C ASN A 309 -16.41 0.81 14.39
N PRO A 310 -17.12 1.68 13.67
CA PRO A 310 -16.49 2.70 12.85
C PRO A 310 -15.74 3.67 13.78
N ALA A 311 -14.43 3.71 13.63
CA ALA A 311 -13.51 4.57 14.40
C ALA A 311 -13.73 6.06 14.06
#